data_f88651dfd1dcf78bf30ef910580b1750
#
_entry.id   f88651dfd1dcf78bf30ef910580b1750
#
_cell.length_a   1.000
_cell.length_b   1.000
_cell.length_c   1.000
_cell.angle_alpha   90.00
_cell.angle_beta   90.00
_cell.angle_gamma   90.00
#
_symmetry.space_group_name_H-M   'P 1'
#
loop_
_entity.id
_entity.type
_entity.pdbx_description
1 polymer ?
#
loop_
_entity_poly.entity_id
_entity_poly.type
_entity_poly.pdbx_seq_one_letter_code
_entity_poly.pdbx_strand_id
1 'polypeptide(L)'
;MNKVIEADFLPRETGVDFSSPNSTPTSEVNEKRRILIVDNDTNATHLVRILLEKTGQYLVLEENNSTKAHRSARIFRPDLILLDVVMPIRDGGEIAAQIRADPELQNTPIIFLTALVTPSEAKAGVHIDGHPFLAKPINIQEVISTIDKHLPAQANAFG
;
A
#
# COMPACT_ATOMS: atom_id res chain seq x y z
N MET A 1 -1.03 -18.76 -43.04
CA MET A 1 -1.13 -18.36 -42.72
C MET A 1 -1.18 -17.49 -42.13
N ASN A 2 -1.32 -17.72 -42.30
CA ASN A 2 -1.42 -16.93 -41.88
C ASN A 2 -1.47 -16.02 -41.42
N LYS A 3 -1.37 -16.04 -41.45
CA LYS A 3 -1.46 -15.23 -41.19
C LYS A 3 -1.53 -14.29 -40.72
N VAL A 4 -1.52 -14.46 -40.97
CA VAL A 4 -1.63 -13.61 -40.72
C VAL A 4 -1.68 -12.73 -40.13
N ILE A 5 -1.62 -12.94 -40.20
CA ILE A 5 -1.69 -12.18 -39.90
C ILE A 5 -1.68 -11.23 -39.46
N GLU A 6 -1.51 -11.39 -39.48
CA GLU A 6 -1.44 -10.57 -39.26
C GLU A 6 -1.43 -9.62 -38.82
N ALA A 7 -1.48 -9.83 -39.09
CA ALA A 7 -1.36 -8.91 -38.82
C ALA A 7 -1.36 -8.02 -38.46
N ASP A 8 -1.50 -8.25 -38.70
CA ASP A 8 -1.44 -7.45 -38.57
C ASP A 8 -1.51 -6.80 -38.02
N PHE A 9 -1.72 -7.08 -37.95
CA PHE A 9 -1.65 -6.41 -37.60
C PHE A 9 -1.49 -5.67 -37.14
N LEU A 10 -1.49 -5.66 -37.29
CA LEU A 10 -1.19 -4.89 -37.10
C LEU A 10 -1.10 -3.96 -36.73
N PRO A 11 -1.11 -4.15 -36.99
CA PRO A 11 -0.87 -3.06 -36.73
C PRO A 11 -0.85 -2.10 -36.48
N ARG A 12 -1.03 -2.18 -36.75
CA ARG A 12 -0.98 -1.29 -36.80
C ARG A 12 -0.97 -0.42 -36.34
N GLU A 13 -0.81 -0.74 -36.35
CA GLU A 13 -0.70 -0.01 -36.18
C GLU A 13 -0.59 0.77 -35.69
N THR A 14 -0.60 0.62 -35.90
CA THR A 14 -0.39 1.38 -35.60
C THR A 14 -0.19 2.26 -35.10
N GLY A 15 -0.19 2.23 -35.17
CA GLY A 15 0.12 2.97 -34.97
C GLY A 15 0.15 3.88 -34.59
N VAL A 16 -0.06 4.00 -34.72
CA VAL A 16 0.02 4.80 -34.50
C VAL A 16 0.05 5.57 -33.94
N ASP A 17 -0.16 5.54 -33.98
CA ASP A 17 -0.04 6.25 -33.56
C ASP A 17 0.29 6.85 -32.94
N PHE A 18 0.38 6.83 -32.96
CA PHE A 18 1.05 7.20 -32.33
C PHE A 18 1.40 8.13 -32.18
N SER A 19 1.23 8.27 -32.28
CA SER A 19 1.65 9.14 -32.36
C SER A 19 1.34 10.17 -31.92
N SER A 20 0.57 10.35 -31.68
CA SER A 20 0.22 11.33 -31.21
C SER A 20 0.55 11.54 -30.12
N PRO A 21 1.04 12.03 -29.92
CA PRO A 21 1.57 12.22 -28.85
C PRO A 21 0.81 12.91 -27.97
N ASN A 22 0.19 13.44 -28.24
CA ASN A 22 -0.41 14.12 -27.39
C ASN A 22 -1.19 13.48 -26.63
N SER A 23 -1.40 12.74 -26.80
CA SER A 23 -2.14 12.18 -26.05
C SER A 23 -1.69 12.02 -24.92
N THR A 24 -1.03 11.93 -24.72
CA THR A 24 -0.61 11.73 -23.72
C THR A 24 -0.92 12.07 -22.67
N PRO A 25 -1.43 12.62 -22.54
CA PRO A 25 -1.72 13.12 -21.46
C PRO A 25 -2.11 12.36 -20.51
N THR A 26 -2.53 11.74 -20.76
CA THR A 26 -2.82 10.92 -20.05
C THR A 26 -2.07 10.67 -19.00
N SER A 27 -1.13 10.96 -19.05
CA SER A 27 -0.38 10.74 -18.04
C SER A 27 -0.93 11.21 -16.86
N GLU A 28 -1.91 11.78 -16.79
CA GLU A 28 -2.41 12.14 -15.65
C GLU A 28 -2.88 11.05 -14.93
N VAL A 29 -2.68 9.90 -15.18
CA VAL A 29 -2.99 8.84 -14.37
C VAL A 29 -2.24 8.96 -13.14
N ASN A 30 -2.80 9.44 -12.14
CA ASN A 30 -2.26 9.48 -10.87
C ASN A 30 -2.31 8.09 -10.37
N GLU A 31 -1.24 7.40 -10.32
CA GLU A 31 -1.21 6.08 -9.77
C GLU A 31 -1.56 6.12 -8.32
N LYS A 32 -2.48 5.30 -7.91
CA LYS A 32 -2.87 5.25 -6.52
C LYS A 32 -1.76 4.66 -5.68
N ARG A 33 -1.64 5.14 -4.47
CA ARG A 33 -0.67 4.58 -3.53
C ARG A 33 -1.19 3.25 -3.01
N ARG A 34 -0.31 2.30 -2.92
CA ARG A 34 -0.67 0.93 -2.56
C ARG A 34 -0.42 0.72 -1.09
N ILE A 35 -1.46 0.39 -0.37
CA ILE A 35 -1.40 0.16 1.06
C ILE A 35 -1.73 -1.30 1.33
N LEU A 36 -0.85 -1.99 2.04
CA LEU A 36 -1.15 -3.33 2.51
C LEU A 36 -1.58 -3.22 3.96
N ILE A 37 -2.73 -3.75 4.32
CA ILE A 37 -3.13 -3.80 5.71
C ILE A 37 -3.16 -5.25 6.17
N VAL A 38 -2.44 -5.54 7.25
CA VAL A 38 -2.33 -6.88 7.81
C VAL A 38 -2.92 -6.89 9.21
N ASP A 39 -4.02 -7.59 9.38
CA ASP A 39 -4.71 -7.68 10.65
C ASP A 39 -5.65 -8.88 10.54
N ASN A 40 -5.67 -9.75 11.55
CA ASN A 40 -6.54 -10.91 11.49
C ASN A 40 -8.02 -10.58 11.68
N ASP A 41 -8.34 -9.34 12.04
CA ASP A 41 -9.74 -8.91 12.15
C ASP A 41 -10.21 -8.45 10.77
N THR A 42 -10.99 -9.29 10.11
CA THR A 42 -11.46 -8.99 8.75
C THR A 42 -12.39 -7.80 8.70
N ASN A 43 -13.15 -7.55 9.75
CA ASN A 43 -14.02 -6.37 9.78
C ASN A 43 -13.19 -5.09 9.84
N ALA A 44 -12.12 -5.12 10.60
CA ALA A 44 -11.26 -3.96 10.73
C ALA A 44 -10.54 -3.65 9.41
N THR A 45 -9.98 -4.67 8.75
CA THR A 45 -9.28 -4.43 7.49
C THR A 45 -10.24 -3.96 6.41
N HIS A 46 -11.43 -4.55 6.39
CA HIS A 46 -12.41 -4.17 5.39
C HIS A 46 -12.86 -2.73 5.54
N LEU A 47 -13.09 -2.30 6.77
CA LEU A 47 -13.50 -0.92 7.03
C LEU A 47 -12.41 0.06 6.61
N VAL A 48 -11.17 -0.21 6.99
CA VAL A 48 -10.05 0.67 6.62
C VAL A 48 -9.91 0.73 5.11
N ARG A 49 -10.03 -0.41 4.43
CA ARG A 49 -9.93 -0.44 2.98
C ARG A 49 -11.01 0.43 2.34
N ILE A 50 -12.26 0.26 2.76
CA ILE A 50 -13.36 1.02 2.19
C ILE A 50 -13.11 2.52 2.38
N LEU A 51 -12.72 2.91 3.58
CA LEU A 51 -12.54 4.33 3.87
C LEU A 51 -11.36 4.94 3.14
N LEU A 52 -10.27 4.19 3.01
CA LEU A 52 -9.12 4.69 2.26
C LEU A 52 -9.42 4.76 0.77
N GLU A 53 -10.02 3.71 0.22
CA GLU A 53 -10.29 3.68 -1.22
C GLU A 53 -11.34 4.71 -1.63
N LYS A 54 -12.20 5.09 -0.70
CA LYS A 54 -13.20 6.10 -0.97
C LYS A 54 -12.58 7.46 -1.29
N THR A 55 -11.39 7.73 -0.82
CA THR A 55 -10.72 8.99 -1.12
C THR A 55 -10.24 9.07 -2.57
N GLY A 56 -10.18 7.93 -3.27
CA GLY A 56 -9.69 7.88 -4.65
C GLY A 56 -8.18 7.86 -4.76
N GLN A 57 -7.44 7.95 -3.65
CA GLN A 57 -6.00 8.06 -3.69
C GLN A 57 -5.25 6.77 -3.38
N TYR A 58 -5.95 5.77 -2.88
CA TYR A 58 -5.30 4.54 -2.41
C TYR A 58 -5.88 3.29 -3.04
N LEU A 59 -5.02 2.29 -3.19
CA LEU A 59 -5.43 0.94 -3.54
C LEU A 59 -4.99 0.08 -2.35
N VAL A 60 -5.92 -0.64 -1.74
CA VAL A 60 -5.65 -1.35 -0.49
C VAL A 60 -5.80 -2.85 -0.67
N LEU A 61 -4.80 -3.60 -0.23
CA LEU A 61 -4.89 -5.04 -0.15
C LEU A 61 -5.04 -5.43 1.31
N GLU A 62 -6.05 -6.26 1.61
CA GLU A 62 -6.26 -6.78 2.95
C GLU A 62 -5.60 -8.14 3.06
N GLU A 63 -4.77 -8.35 4.06
CA GLU A 63 -4.21 -9.64 4.36
C GLU A 63 -4.57 -10.00 5.79
N ASN A 64 -5.41 -10.99 5.96
CA ASN A 64 -5.90 -11.37 7.28
C ASN A 64 -5.20 -12.60 7.86
N ASN A 65 -4.25 -13.15 7.14
CA ASN A 65 -3.47 -14.29 7.61
C ASN A 65 -2.03 -13.86 7.80
N SER A 66 -1.59 -13.82 9.06
CA SER A 66 -0.25 -13.35 9.39
C SER A 66 0.85 -14.16 8.70
N THR A 67 0.62 -15.44 8.45
CA THR A 67 1.62 -16.28 7.81
C THR A 67 1.82 -15.96 6.33
N LYS A 68 0.88 -15.23 5.73
CA LYS A 68 0.97 -14.86 4.32
C LYS A 68 1.40 -13.41 4.12
N ALA A 69 1.60 -12.68 5.19
CA ALA A 69 1.85 -11.24 5.10
C ALA A 69 3.08 -10.89 4.26
N HIS A 70 4.18 -11.58 4.49
CA HIS A 70 5.42 -11.30 3.75
C HIS A 70 5.23 -11.60 2.26
N ARG A 71 4.60 -12.74 1.95
CA ARG A 71 4.36 -13.11 0.57
C ARG A 71 3.45 -12.09 -0.12
N SER A 72 2.39 -11.68 0.56
CA SER A 72 1.47 -10.69 0.01
C SER A 72 2.17 -9.38 -0.26
N ALA A 73 3.08 -8.98 0.63
CA ALA A 73 3.86 -7.76 0.43
C ALA A 73 4.76 -7.89 -0.80
N ARG A 74 5.39 -9.05 -1.00
CA ARG A 74 6.24 -9.24 -2.17
C ARG A 74 5.47 -9.15 -3.48
N ILE A 75 4.26 -9.67 -3.50
CA ILE A 75 3.45 -9.70 -4.70
C ILE A 75 2.83 -8.33 -4.95
N PHE A 76 2.27 -7.74 -3.92
CA PHE A 76 1.53 -6.48 -4.05
C PHE A 76 2.45 -5.27 -4.19
N ARG A 77 3.63 -5.33 -3.61
CA ARG A 77 4.59 -4.24 -3.64
C ARG A 77 3.98 -2.96 -3.07
N PRO A 78 3.59 -2.98 -1.81
CA PRO A 78 2.95 -1.80 -1.23
C PRO A 78 3.91 -0.64 -1.08
N ASP A 79 3.36 0.55 -1.09
CA ASP A 79 4.13 1.75 -0.77
C ASP A 79 4.24 1.91 0.75
N LEU A 80 3.30 1.33 1.49
CA LEU A 80 3.29 1.40 2.94
C LEU A 80 2.48 0.23 3.49
N ILE A 81 2.86 -0.26 4.66
CA ILE A 81 2.19 -1.38 5.33
C ILE A 81 1.62 -0.92 6.66
N LEU A 82 0.33 -1.18 6.86
CA LEU A 82 -0.33 -1.02 8.16
C LEU A 82 -0.38 -2.41 8.78
N LEU A 83 0.19 -2.58 9.97
CA LEU A 83 0.45 -3.91 10.49
C LEU A 83 0.02 -4.02 11.95
N ASP A 84 -0.94 -4.89 12.22
CA ASP A 84 -1.36 -5.14 13.59
C ASP A 84 -0.23 -5.85 14.35
N VAL A 85 -0.03 -5.47 15.59
CA VAL A 85 1.03 -6.06 16.41
C VAL A 85 0.63 -7.43 16.93
N VAL A 86 -0.61 -7.59 17.39
CA VAL A 86 -1.04 -8.82 18.05
C VAL A 86 -1.90 -9.66 17.12
N MET A 87 -1.34 -10.74 16.63
CA MET A 87 -2.05 -11.66 15.74
C MET A 87 -1.68 -13.09 16.10
N PRO A 88 -2.55 -14.06 15.82
CA PRO A 88 -2.22 -15.47 16.03
C PRO A 88 -1.07 -15.90 15.14
N ILE A 89 -0.30 -16.87 15.60
CA ILE A 89 0.78 -17.53 14.87
C ILE A 89 2.00 -16.65 14.67
N ARG A 90 1.86 -15.52 14.01
CA ARG A 90 2.96 -14.58 13.83
C ARG A 90 2.50 -13.21 14.26
N ASP A 91 3.26 -12.58 15.12
CA ASP A 91 2.90 -11.22 15.52
C ASP A 91 3.51 -10.20 14.55
N GLY A 92 3.10 -8.94 14.73
CA GLY A 92 3.55 -7.89 13.83
C GLY A 92 5.05 -7.66 13.86
N GLY A 93 5.67 -7.86 15.02
CA GLY A 93 7.13 -7.71 15.13
C GLY A 93 7.87 -8.70 14.27
N GLU A 94 7.41 -9.96 14.25
CA GLU A 94 8.02 -10.97 13.40
C GLU A 94 7.87 -10.65 11.92
N ILE A 95 6.69 -10.17 11.54
CA ILE A 95 6.43 -9.80 10.16
C ILE A 95 7.30 -8.61 9.76
N ALA A 96 7.39 -7.61 10.64
CA ALA A 96 8.22 -6.43 10.37
C ALA A 96 9.68 -6.85 10.18
N ALA A 97 10.17 -7.79 10.98
CA ALA A 97 11.53 -8.28 10.83
C ALA A 97 11.72 -8.97 9.49
N GLN A 98 10.75 -9.76 9.03
CA GLN A 98 10.84 -10.39 7.72
C GLN A 98 10.87 -9.35 6.60
N ILE A 99 10.07 -8.32 6.71
CA ILE A 99 10.02 -7.24 5.71
C ILE A 99 11.38 -6.53 5.67
N ARG A 100 11.94 -6.23 6.81
CA ARG A 100 13.23 -5.54 6.89
C ARG A 100 14.38 -6.38 6.35
N ALA A 101 14.27 -7.69 6.48
CA ALA A 101 15.31 -8.58 5.97
C ALA A 101 15.21 -8.83 4.47
N ASP A 102 14.13 -8.41 3.83
CA ASP A 102 13.91 -8.63 2.41
C ASP A 102 14.41 -7.42 1.62
N PRO A 103 15.43 -7.59 0.77
CA PRO A 103 15.97 -6.46 0.02
C PRO A 103 14.95 -5.71 -0.83
N GLU A 104 13.87 -6.39 -1.23
CA GLU A 104 12.87 -5.74 -2.06
C GLU A 104 11.86 -4.96 -1.24
N LEU A 105 11.80 -5.19 0.06
CA LEU A 105 10.80 -4.58 0.92
C LEU A 105 11.40 -3.77 2.07
N GLN A 106 12.73 -3.84 2.23
CA GLN A 106 13.36 -3.29 3.44
C GLN A 106 13.14 -1.80 3.63
N ASN A 107 12.85 -1.08 2.58
CA ASN A 107 12.62 0.37 2.69
C ASN A 107 11.13 0.74 2.72
N THR A 108 10.24 -0.23 2.70
CA THR A 108 8.81 0.03 2.75
C THR A 108 8.44 0.46 4.17
N PRO A 109 7.85 1.64 4.35
CA PRO A 109 7.47 2.07 5.69
C PRO A 109 6.41 1.18 6.30
N ILE A 110 6.53 0.93 7.59
CA ILE A 110 5.58 0.14 8.35
C ILE A 110 5.02 1.00 9.46
N ILE A 111 3.71 1.02 9.61
CA ILE A 111 3.05 1.68 10.71
C ILE A 111 2.30 0.59 11.48
N PHE A 112 2.62 0.43 12.76
CA PHE A 112 1.93 -0.57 13.55
C PHE A 112 0.55 -0.07 14.00
N LEU A 113 -0.40 -0.99 14.05
CA LEU A 113 -1.72 -0.73 14.59
C LEU A 113 -1.85 -1.57 15.85
N THR A 114 -2.19 -0.98 16.97
CA THR A 114 -2.22 -1.79 18.18
C THR A 114 -3.18 -1.25 19.24
N ALA A 115 -3.79 -2.15 19.99
CA ALA A 115 -4.57 -1.81 21.15
C ALA A 115 -3.70 -1.77 22.40
N LEU A 116 -2.40 -2.05 22.27
CA LEU A 116 -1.50 -2.10 23.42
C LEU A 116 -1.03 -0.73 23.90
N VAL A 117 -1.32 0.32 23.13
CA VAL A 117 -0.92 1.67 23.52
C VAL A 117 -2.14 2.56 23.55
N THR A 118 -2.07 3.61 24.33
CA THR A 118 -3.14 4.58 24.38
C THR A 118 -2.96 5.60 23.27
N PRO A 119 -4.02 6.32 22.89
CA PRO A 119 -3.88 7.41 21.92
C PRO A 119 -2.86 8.46 22.38
N SER A 120 -2.75 8.69 23.68
CA SER A 120 -1.77 9.61 24.20
C SER A 120 -0.35 9.17 23.90
N GLU A 121 -0.06 7.89 24.13
CA GLU A 121 1.27 7.35 23.86
C GLU A 121 1.58 7.39 22.37
N ALA A 122 0.59 7.13 21.54
CA ALA A 122 0.79 7.20 20.10
C ALA A 122 1.11 8.63 19.67
N LYS A 123 0.41 9.61 20.25
CA LYS A 123 0.66 11.00 19.90
C LYS A 123 2.01 11.50 20.39
N ALA A 124 2.54 10.88 21.43
CA ALA A 124 3.85 11.27 21.95
C ALA A 124 5.00 10.89 21.02
N GLY A 125 4.70 10.25 19.87
CA GLY A 125 5.73 9.91 18.90
C GLY A 125 6.56 8.72 19.28
N VAL A 126 6.03 7.86 20.14
CA VAL A 126 6.75 6.65 20.53
C VAL A 126 6.80 5.70 19.33
N HIS A 127 7.87 4.97 19.23
CA HIS A 127 8.06 4.00 18.16
C HIS A 127 8.29 2.61 18.74
N ILE A 128 7.86 1.60 18.03
CA ILE A 128 8.13 0.21 18.37
C ILE A 128 9.14 -0.28 17.35
N ASP A 129 10.32 -0.66 17.81
CA ASP A 129 11.41 -1.12 16.93
C ASP A 129 11.67 -0.13 15.80
N GLY A 130 11.58 1.16 16.10
CA GLY A 130 11.86 2.19 15.10
C GLY A 130 10.68 2.51 14.19
N HIS A 131 9.53 1.87 14.38
CA HIS A 131 8.36 2.12 13.55
C HIS A 131 7.32 2.93 14.31
N PRO A 132 6.64 3.85 13.63
CA PRO A 132 5.53 4.57 14.27
C PRO A 132 4.34 3.64 14.47
N PHE A 133 3.42 4.02 15.32
CA PHE A 133 2.23 3.23 15.50
C PHE A 133 1.00 4.10 15.73
N LEU A 134 -0.16 3.51 15.49
CA LEU A 134 -1.45 4.13 15.72
C LEU A 134 -2.22 3.27 16.70
N ALA A 135 -2.89 3.92 17.63
CA ALA A 135 -3.68 3.21 18.64
C ALA A 135 -5.02 2.78 18.04
N LYS A 136 -5.50 1.62 18.45
CA LYS A 136 -6.86 1.19 18.15
C LYS A 136 -7.79 1.73 19.24
N PRO A 137 -9.02 2.08 18.89
CA PRO A 137 -9.71 1.89 17.61
C PRO A 137 -9.19 2.87 16.57
N ILE A 138 -9.20 2.41 15.32
CA ILE A 138 -8.62 3.17 14.23
C ILE A 138 -9.45 4.40 13.92
N ASN A 139 -8.77 5.53 13.80
CA ASN A 139 -9.38 6.77 13.33
C ASN A 139 -8.85 7.01 11.92
N ILE A 140 -9.72 7.02 10.94
CA ILE A 140 -9.27 7.08 9.55
C ILE A 140 -8.53 8.38 9.22
N GLN A 141 -8.87 9.48 9.86
CA GLN A 141 -8.17 10.73 9.62
C GLN A 141 -6.73 10.64 10.12
N GLU A 142 -6.52 9.98 11.25
CA GLU A 142 -5.17 9.75 11.75
C GLU A 142 -4.40 8.82 10.84
N VAL A 143 -5.06 7.81 10.28
CA VAL A 143 -4.39 6.89 9.36
C VAL A 143 -3.90 7.66 8.14
N ILE A 144 -4.77 8.47 7.53
CA ILE A 144 -4.42 9.24 6.34
C ILE A 144 -3.29 10.22 6.67
N SER A 145 -3.40 10.92 7.77
CA SER A 145 -2.37 11.88 8.16
C SER A 145 -1.02 11.19 8.37
N THR A 146 -1.03 10.01 8.98
CA THR A 146 0.21 9.27 9.24
C THR A 146 0.80 8.72 7.95
N ILE A 147 -0.04 8.23 7.03
CA ILE A 147 0.43 7.79 5.73
C ILE A 147 1.11 8.97 5.02
N ASP A 148 0.48 10.14 5.04
CA ASP A 148 1.04 11.30 4.36
C ASP A 148 2.38 11.72 4.94
N LYS A 149 2.58 11.53 6.22
CA LYS A 149 3.85 11.85 6.86
C LYS A 149 4.96 10.90 6.47
N HIS A 150 4.63 9.68 6.14
CA HIS A 150 5.62 8.64 5.89
C HIS A 150 5.81 8.30 4.41
N LEU A 151 5.00 8.86 3.54
CA LEU A 151 5.19 8.69 2.11
C LEU A 151 5.47 10.05 1.49
N PRO A 152 6.45 10.11 0.59
CA PRO A 152 6.72 11.38 -0.07
C PRO A 152 5.51 11.79 -0.90
N ALA A 153 5.32 13.07 -1.06
CA ALA A 153 4.27 13.57 -1.90
C ALA A 153 4.46 13.02 -3.30
N GLN A 154 3.36 12.64 -3.93
CA GLN A 154 3.47 12.18 -5.30
C GLN A 154 3.88 13.34 -6.16
N ALA A 155 4.80 13.06 -7.05
CA ALA A 155 5.24 14.08 -7.95
C ALA A 155 4.06 14.48 -8.79
N ASN A 156 3.78 15.75 -8.76
CA ASN A 156 2.71 16.24 -9.51
C ASN A 156 3.22 16.51 -10.88
N ALA A 157 2.47 16.20 -11.88
CA ALA A 157 2.93 16.43 -13.23
C ALA A 157 3.21 17.89 -13.47
N PHE A 158 2.67 18.75 -12.65
CA PHE A 158 2.92 20.13 -12.81
C PHE A 158 3.86 20.66 -11.82
N GLY A 159 4.46 19.90 -11.16
CA GLY A 159 5.43 20.30 -10.23
C GLY A 159 5.59 20.68 -9.25
#